data_3c0728bb16bfffaf4ddd2d80b552504e
#
_entry.id   3c0728bb16bfffaf4ddd2d80b552504e
#
_cell.length_a   1.000
_cell.length_b   1.000
_cell.length_c   1.000
_cell.angle_alpha   90.00
_cell.angle_beta   90.00
_cell.angle_gamma   90.00
#
_symmetry.space_group_name_H-M   'P 1'
#
loop_
_entity.id
_entity.type
_entity.pdbx_description
1 polymer ?
#
loop_
_entity_poly.entity_id
_entity_poly.type
_entity_poly.pdbx_seq_one_letter_code
_entity_poly.pdbx_strand_id
1 'polypeptide(L)'
;QFFAGELTGKVLLDGENLFDLPMYRIAEKVGSVFQNPRTQFFNVDTDSEIAFGMENEAVPQEQMGQRVVETAKALRIENLLGRNIFALSGGEKQKIAFASVYAMNPQIYLLDEPSSNLDMAAIHDLRAHLRLIKSQGKTIVVAEHRLYYLMDVADRIVYLDNGHIAGNWTPEQFRLLSTEKRQSMG
;
A
#
# COMPACT_ATOMS: atom_id res chain seq x y z
N GLN A 1 13.13 -15.30 -3.82
CA GLN A 1 14.04 -14.70 -2.83
C GLN A 1 15.21 -14.07 -3.57
N PHE A 2 15.39 -12.75 -3.46
CA PHE A 2 16.54 -12.06 -4.05
C PHE A 2 17.80 -12.20 -3.18
N PHE A 3 17.66 -12.58 -1.92
CA PHE A 3 18.77 -12.78 -1.00
C PHE A 3 18.64 -14.17 -0.36
N ALA A 4 19.76 -14.92 -0.32
CA ALA A 4 19.84 -16.16 0.41
C ALA A 4 19.87 -15.85 1.91
N GLY A 5 19.05 -16.54 2.67
CA GLY A 5 18.96 -16.38 4.13
C GLY A 5 18.23 -17.56 4.74
N GLU A 6 18.45 -17.78 6.02
CA GLU A 6 17.70 -18.75 6.80
C GLU A 6 16.47 -18.05 7.40
N LEU A 7 15.29 -18.61 7.13
CA LEU A 7 14.04 -18.12 7.65
C LEU A 7 13.57 -18.97 8.80
N THR A 8 13.38 -18.38 9.97
CA THR A 8 12.89 -19.07 11.17
C THR A 8 11.62 -18.39 11.68
N GLY A 9 10.82 -19.15 12.44
CA GLY A 9 9.55 -18.65 12.97
C GLY A 9 8.37 -18.91 12.02
N LYS A 10 7.26 -18.18 12.23
CA LYS A 10 6.02 -18.31 11.46
C LYS A 10 5.44 -16.95 11.13
N VAL A 11 4.93 -16.80 9.93
CA VAL A 11 4.07 -15.69 9.53
C VAL A 11 2.68 -16.26 9.26
N LEU A 12 1.68 -15.78 9.97
CA LEU A 12 0.32 -16.30 9.88
C LEU A 12 -0.59 -15.31 9.15
N LEU A 13 -1.37 -15.81 8.20
CA LEU A 13 -2.44 -15.11 7.51
C LEU A 13 -3.75 -15.84 7.84
N ASP A 14 -4.65 -15.18 8.61
CA ASP A 14 -5.89 -15.77 9.12
C ASP A 14 -5.67 -17.10 9.88
N GLY A 15 -4.55 -17.24 10.58
CA GLY A 15 -4.19 -18.44 11.35
C GLY A 15 -3.48 -19.53 10.55
N GLU A 16 -3.39 -19.44 9.24
CA GLU A 16 -2.64 -20.35 8.38
C GLU A 16 -1.21 -19.83 8.17
N ASN A 17 -0.23 -20.72 8.13
CA ASN A 17 1.16 -20.32 7.89
C ASN A 17 1.31 -19.88 6.43
N LEU A 18 1.79 -18.64 6.23
CA LEU A 18 1.93 -18.02 4.91
C LEU A 18 2.79 -18.85 3.94
N PHE A 19 3.79 -19.58 4.46
CA PHE A 19 4.71 -20.39 3.64
C PHE A 19 4.07 -21.68 3.10
N ASP A 20 2.97 -22.11 3.70
CA ASP A 20 2.22 -23.29 3.29
C ASP A 20 1.08 -22.91 2.30
N LEU A 21 0.81 -21.60 2.11
CA LEU A 21 -0.21 -21.12 1.22
C LEU A 21 0.31 -20.96 -0.21
N PRO A 22 -0.46 -21.37 -1.23
CA PRO A 22 -0.13 -21.06 -2.61
C PRO A 22 -0.24 -19.55 -2.86
N MET A 23 0.61 -19.02 -3.75
CA MET A 23 0.75 -17.58 -4.00
C MET A 23 -0.58 -16.89 -4.37
N TYR A 24 -1.45 -17.55 -5.15
CA TYR A 24 -2.73 -16.98 -5.55
C TYR A 24 -3.65 -16.70 -4.34
N ARG A 25 -3.66 -17.58 -3.31
CA ARG A 25 -4.42 -17.34 -2.08
C ARG A 25 -3.90 -16.16 -1.27
N ILE A 26 -2.59 -15.93 -1.33
CA ILE A 26 -2.00 -14.75 -0.69
C ILE A 26 -2.41 -13.50 -1.46
N ALA A 27 -2.32 -13.54 -2.81
CA ALA A 27 -2.66 -12.41 -3.68
C ALA A 27 -4.13 -11.99 -3.57
N GLU A 28 -5.07 -12.91 -3.39
CA GLU A 28 -6.49 -12.62 -3.14
C GLU A 28 -6.74 -11.78 -1.86
N LYS A 29 -5.88 -11.93 -0.85
CA LYS A 29 -6.05 -11.29 0.47
C LYS A 29 -5.15 -10.10 0.69
N VAL A 30 -3.97 -10.08 0.07
CA VAL A 30 -2.89 -9.14 0.34
C VAL A 30 -2.54 -8.37 -0.94
N GLY A 31 -2.77 -7.07 -0.93
CA GLY A 31 -2.35 -6.17 -1.98
C GLY A 31 -1.11 -5.38 -1.56
N SER A 32 -0.09 -5.33 -2.42
CA SER A 32 1.17 -4.66 -2.13
C SER A 32 1.40 -3.46 -3.04
N VAL A 33 1.81 -2.32 -2.46
CA VAL A 33 2.24 -1.13 -3.18
C VAL A 33 3.72 -0.91 -2.88
N PHE A 34 4.56 -0.98 -3.92
CA PHE A 34 6.00 -0.87 -3.78
C PHE A 34 6.47 0.60 -3.76
N GLN A 35 7.63 0.84 -3.15
CA GLN A 35 8.31 2.13 -3.10
C GLN A 35 8.49 2.76 -4.48
N ASN A 36 8.88 1.97 -5.48
CA ASN A 36 9.01 2.42 -6.86
C ASN A 36 7.84 1.90 -7.70
N PRO A 37 6.84 2.74 -8.04
CA PRO A 37 5.68 2.30 -8.82
C PRO A 37 6.04 1.77 -10.20
N ARG A 38 7.18 2.18 -10.78
CA ARG A 38 7.61 1.70 -12.11
C ARG A 38 7.91 0.21 -12.17
N THR A 39 8.30 -0.39 -11.05
CA THR A 39 8.57 -1.83 -10.96
C THR A 39 7.31 -2.68 -10.81
N GLN A 40 6.16 -2.02 -10.62
CA GLN A 40 4.87 -2.66 -10.42
C GLN A 40 4.04 -2.72 -11.70
N PHE A 41 4.29 -1.84 -12.68
CA PHE A 41 3.46 -1.74 -13.88
C PHE A 41 3.74 -2.83 -14.91
N PHE A 42 2.65 -3.40 -15.42
CA PHE A 42 2.65 -4.39 -16.49
C PHE A 42 2.04 -3.85 -17.78
N ASN A 43 1.24 -2.80 -17.71
CA ASN A 43 0.51 -2.23 -18.84
C ASN A 43 1.07 -0.87 -19.27
N VAL A 44 0.66 -0.43 -20.46
CA VAL A 44 1.04 0.87 -21.05
C VAL A 44 0.05 1.97 -20.69
N ASP A 45 -1.21 1.62 -20.53
CA ASP A 45 -2.29 2.55 -20.21
C ASP A 45 -2.83 2.33 -18.79
N THR A 46 -3.39 3.40 -18.24
CA THR A 46 -3.84 3.47 -16.85
C THR A 46 -5.03 2.56 -16.55
N ASP A 47 -5.95 2.41 -17.48
CA ASP A 47 -7.19 1.67 -17.27
C ASP A 47 -6.89 0.17 -17.22
N SER A 48 -6.07 -0.33 -18.15
CA SER A 48 -5.59 -1.71 -18.15
C SER A 48 -4.74 -2.02 -16.92
N GLU A 49 -3.93 -1.06 -16.45
CA GLU A 49 -3.16 -1.26 -15.23
C GLU A 49 -4.04 -1.36 -13.97
N ILE A 50 -5.09 -0.54 -13.88
CA ILE A 50 -6.05 -0.63 -12.77
C ILE A 50 -6.83 -1.95 -12.84
N ALA A 51 -7.12 -2.46 -14.04
CA ALA A 51 -7.85 -3.71 -14.25
C ALA A 51 -6.98 -4.96 -14.04
N PHE A 52 -5.65 -4.86 -14.16
CA PHE A 52 -4.73 -5.99 -14.25
C PHE A 52 -4.88 -7.04 -13.14
N GLY A 53 -5.01 -6.61 -11.89
CA GLY A 53 -5.21 -7.54 -10.77
C GLY A 53 -6.53 -8.32 -10.88
N MET A 54 -7.58 -7.64 -11.33
CA MET A 54 -8.91 -8.25 -11.53
C MET A 54 -8.93 -9.23 -12.71
N GLU A 55 -8.12 -8.99 -13.75
CA GLU A 55 -7.93 -9.93 -14.87
C GLU A 55 -7.33 -11.24 -14.37
N ASN A 56 -6.34 -11.18 -13.50
CA ASN A 56 -5.70 -12.35 -12.88
C ASN A 56 -6.66 -13.15 -11.99
N GLU A 57 -7.68 -12.49 -11.44
CA GLU A 57 -8.77 -13.10 -10.66
C GLU A 57 -9.95 -13.59 -11.55
N ALA A 58 -9.81 -13.47 -12.87
CA ALA A 58 -10.84 -13.83 -13.86
C ALA A 58 -12.19 -13.10 -13.64
N VAL A 59 -12.15 -11.84 -13.18
CA VAL A 59 -13.35 -10.99 -13.06
C VAL A 59 -13.92 -10.71 -14.45
N PRO A 60 -15.26 -10.80 -14.67
CA PRO A 60 -15.87 -10.51 -15.96
C PRO A 60 -15.56 -9.08 -16.46
N GLN A 61 -15.32 -8.93 -17.76
CA GLN A 61 -14.89 -7.66 -18.38
C GLN A 61 -15.83 -6.48 -18.06
N GLU A 62 -17.14 -6.70 -18.08
CA GLU A 62 -18.12 -5.66 -17.75
C GLU A 62 -17.96 -5.14 -16.32
N GLN A 63 -17.74 -6.05 -15.37
CA GLN A 63 -17.51 -5.72 -13.96
C GLN A 63 -16.17 -5.01 -13.76
N MET A 64 -15.13 -5.41 -14.50
CA MET A 64 -13.81 -4.73 -14.45
C MET A 64 -13.92 -3.27 -14.90
N GLY A 65 -14.58 -3.01 -16.05
CA GLY A 65 -14.78 -1.64 -16.54
C GLY A 65 -15.51 -0.74 -15.53
N GLN A 66 -16.59 -1.27 -14.94
CA GLN A 66 -17.30 -0.56 -13.88
C GLN A 66 -16.41 -0.29 -12.68
N ARG A 67 -15.65 -1.26 -12.22
CA ARG A 67 -14.76 -1.15 -11.06
C ARG A 67 -13.59 -0.20 -11.27
N VAL A 68 -13.05 -0.12 -12.49
CA VAL A 68 -12.04 0.90 -12.86
C VAL A 68 -12.60 2.29 -12.66
N VAL A 69 -13.81 2.56 -13.15
CA VAL A 69 -14.48 3.87 -13.01
C VAL A 69 -14.81 4.16 -11.53
N GLU A 70 -15.31 3.21 -10.78
CA GLU A 70 -15.59 3.34 -9.35
C GLU A 70 -14.33 3.63 -8.54
N THR A 71 -13.24 2.91 -8.84
CA THR A 71 -11.91 3.13 -8.24
C THR A 71 -11.41 4.54 -8.52
N ALA A 72 -11.47 4.98 -9.77
CA ALA A 72 -11.03 6.31 -10.16
C ALA A 72 -11.81 7.41 -9.40
N LYS A 73 -13.12 7.28 -9.27
CA LYS A 73 -13.96 8.19 -8.48
C LYS A 73 -13.63 8.17 -6.99
N ALA A 74 -13.50 6.97 -6.39
CA ALA A 74 -13.19 6.83 -4.97
C ALA A 74 -11.86 7.48 -4.59
N LEU A 75 -10.87 7.36 -5.47
CA LEU A 75 -9.52 7.91 -5.28
C LEU A 75 -9.33 9.31 -5.89
N ARG A 76 -10.35 9.87 -6.54
CA ARG A 76 -10.32 11.19 -7.22
C ARG A 76 -9.21 11.30 -8.27
N ILE A 77 -9.12 10.29 -9.12
CA ILE A 77 -8.12 10.19 -10.19
C ILE A 77 -8.74 10.03 -11.58
N GLU A 78 -10.00 10.43 -11.77
CA GLU A 78 -10.73 10.30 -13.04
C GLU A 78 -9.97 10.95 -14.22
N ASN A 79 -9.24 12.04 -13.94
CA ASN A 79 -8.40 12.73 -14.90
C ASN A 79 -7.15 11.94 -15.35
N LEU A 80 -6.86 10.83 -14.72
CA LEU A 80 -5.74 9.95 -15.07
C LEU A 80 -6.19 8.77 -15.94
N LEU A 81 -7.49 8.51 -16.09
CA LEU A 81 -8.00 7.46 -16.96
C LEU A 81 -7.68 7.72 -18.43
N GLY A 82 -7.49 6.65 -19.21
CA GLY A 82 -7.18 6.71 -20.65
C GLY A 82 -5.81 7.28 -20.98
N ARG A 83 -4.90 7.40 -20.01
CA ARG A 83 -3.57 7.99 -20.21
C ARG A 83 -2.48 6.94 -20.33
N ASN A 84 -1.43 7.30 -21.06
CA ASN A 84 -0.21 6.49 -21.11
C ASN A 84 0.57 6.64 -19.80
N ILE A 85 0.87 5.51 -19.13
CA ILE A 85 1.57 5.48 -17.84
C ILE A 85 2.96 6.13 -17.92
N PHE A 86 3.66 5.97 -19.04
CA PHE A 86 5.01 6.54 -19.20
C PHE A 86 5.00 8.07 -19.24
N ALA A 87 3.88 8.67 -19.64
CA ALA A 87 3.69 10.13 -19.67
C ALA A 87 3.30 10.72 -18.30
N LEU A 88 3.02 9.91 -17.30
CA LEU A 88 2.64 10.34 -15.96
C LEU A 88 3.86 10.84 -15.15
N SER A 89 3.64 11.82 -14.29
CA SER A 89 4.58 12.22 -13.24
C SER A 89 4.76 11.09 -12.19
N GLY A 90 5.79 11.22 -11.34
CA GLY A 90 6.04 10.24 -10.27
C GLY A 90 4.86 10.08 -9.32
N GLY A 91 4.24 11.20 -8.90
CA GLY A 91 3.06 11.19 -8.02
C GLY A 91 1.82 10.59 -8.69
N GLU A 92 1.59 10.88 -9.98
CA GLU A 92 0.50 10.25 -10.74
C GLU A 92 0.71 8.74 -10.90
N LYS A 93 1.94 8.31 -11.15
CA LYS A 93 2.30 6.89 -11.18
C LYS A 93 2.00 6.20 -9.85
N GLN A 94 2.35 6.82 -8.73
CA GLN A 94 2.04 6.28 -7.41
C GLN A 94 0.52 6.14 -7.19
N LYS A 95 -0.27 7.12 -7.65
CA LYS A 95 -1.75 7.03 -7.59
C LYS A 95 -2.30 5.87 -8.41
N ILE A 96 -1.75 5.61 -9.61
CA ILE A 96 -2.18 4.47 -10.44
C ILE A 96 -1.75 3.14 -9.81
N ALA A 97 -0.53 3.02 -9.29
CA ALA A 97 -0.08 1.81 -8.58
C ALA A 97 -0.93 1.52 -7.34
N PHE A 98 -1.34 2.55 -6.62
CA PHE A 98 -2.28 2.41 -5.51
C PHE A 98 -3.68 2.01 -5.99
N ALA A 99 -4.16 2.60 -7.09
CA ALA A 99 -5.46 2.32 -7.66
C ALA A 99 -5.59 0.87 -8.17
N SER A 100 -4.53 0.31 -8.77
CA SER A 100 -4.54 -1.09 -9.22
C SER A 100 -4.71 -2.07 -8.05
N VAL A 101 -4.06 -1.79 -6.91
CA VAL A 101 -4.24 -2.57 -5.70
C VAL A 101 -5.62 -2.34 -5.06
N TYR A 102 -6.11 -1.08 -5.04
CA TYR A 102 -7.41 -0.76 -4.48
C TYR A 102 -8.57 -1.42 -5.25
N ALA A 103 -8.46 -1.51 -6.58
CA ALA A 103 -9.45 -2.15 -7.43
C ALA A 103 -9.66 -3.65 -7.14
N MET A 104 -8.62 -4.35 -6.70
CA MET A 104 -8.68 -5.74 -6.25
C MET A 104 -9.43 -5.89 -4.93
N ASN A 105 -9.59 -4.81 -4.16
CA ASN A 105 -10.26 -4.79 -2.86
C ASN A 105 -9.72 -5.81 -1.82
N PRO A 106 -8.40 -5.94 -1.64
CA PRO A 106 -7.81 -6.91 -0.71
C PRO A 106 -8.23 -6.63 0.74
N GLN A 107 -8.04 -7.61 1.63
CA GLN A 107 -8.27 -7.43 3.06
C GLN A 107 -7.09 -6.73 3.76
N ILE A 108 -5.89 -6.93 3.23
CA ILE A 108 -4.64 -6.39 3.80
C ILE A 108 -3.91 -5.60 2.72
N TYR A 109 -3.52 -4.37 3.06
CA TYR A 109 -2.69 -3.51 2.23
C TYR A 109 -1.30 -3.42 2.83
N LEU A 110 -0.27 -3.77 2.06
CA LEU A 110 1.13 -3.60 2.40
C LEU A 110 1.69 -2.46 1.56
N LEU A 111 2.19 -1.41 2.21
CA LEU A 111 2.77 -0.26 1.53
C LEU A 111 4.22 -0.08 1.98
N ASP A 112 5.12 -0.07 1.02
CA ASP A 112 6.55 0.11 1.25
C ASP A 112 6.97 1.51 0.80
N GLU A 113 7.33 2.37 1.76
CA GLU A 113 7.69 3.78 1.60
C GLU A 113 6.80 4.54 0.59
N PRO A 114 5.48 4.49 0.71
CA PRO A 114 4.57 5.02 -0.30
C PRO A 114 4.67 6.53 -0.49
N SER A 115 5.31 7.27 0.45
CA SER A 115 5.50 8.72 0.38
C SER A 115 6.84 9.16 -0.20
N SER A 116 7.77 8.25 -0.51
CA SER A 116 9.16 8.56 -0.82
C SER A 116 9.37 9.54 -1.98
N ASN A 117 8.53 9.46 -3.02
CA ASN A 117 8.61 10.28 -4.23
C ASN A 117 7.44 11.27 -4.38
N LEU A 118 6.73 11.56 -3.30
CA LEU A 118 5.55 12.41 -3.29
C LEU A 118 5.86 13.82 -2.77
N ASP A 119 5.22 14.82 -3.39
CA ASP A 119 5.12 16.17 -2.85
C ASP A 119 4.06 16.23 -1.73
N MET A 120 3.94 17.37 -1.07
CA MET A 120 3.02 17.55 0.06
C MET A 120 1.55 17.36 -0.33
N ALA A 121 1.15 17.74 -1.55
CA ALA A 121 -0.21 17.58 -2.02
C ALA A 121 -0.54 16.10 -2.25
N ALA A 122 0.37 15.35 -2.89
CA ALA A 122 0.22 13.91 -3.11
C ALA A 122 0.26 13.10 -1.78
N ILE A 123 1.04 13.53 -0.78
CA ILE A 123 1.01 12.93 0.56
C ILE A 123 -0.35 13.16 1.24
N HIS A 124 -0.94 14.35 1.06
CA HIS A 124 -2.28 14.61 1.59
C HIS A 124 -3.32 13.69 0.95
N ASP A 125 -3.26 13.47 -0.38
CA ASP A 125 -4.13 12.54 -1.08
C ASP A 125 -3.91 11.09 -0.58
N LEU A 126 -2.65 10.65 -0.45
CA LEU A 126 -2.31 9.32 0.09
C LEU A 126 -2.92 9.12 1.48
N ARG A 127 -2.81 10.11 2.37
CA ARG A 127 -3.41 10.06 3.70
C ARG A 127 -4.94 9.91 3.62
N ALA A 128 -5.60 10.62 2.71
CA ALA A 128 -7.04 10.49 2.50
C ALA A 128 -7.43 9.07 2.02
N HIS A 129 -6.64 8.50 1.11
CA HIS A 129 -6.84 7.13 0.64
C HIS A 129 -6.66 6.09 1.75
N LEU A 130 -5.64 6.25 2.62
CA LEU A 130 -5.44 5.35 3.77
C LEU A 130 -6.61 5.43 4.76
N ARG A 131 -7.15 6.64 5.01
CA ARG A 131 -8.35 6.80 5.84
C ARG A 131 -9.57 6.12 5.21
N LEU A 132 -9.74 6.23 3.90
CA LEU A 132 -10.83 5.56 3.17
C LEU A 132 -10.74 4.04 3.35
N ILE A 133 -9.56 3.43 3.10
CA ILE A 133 -9.35 1.99 3.28
C ILE A 133 -9.60 1.58 4.73
N LYS A 134 -9.08 2.34 5.70
CA LYS A 134 -9.32 2.08 7.12
C LYS A 134 -10.81 2.13 7.49
N SER A 135 -11.56 3.09 6.94
CA SER A 135 -13.02 3.21 7.19
C SER A 135 -13.82 2.02 6.63
N GLN A 136 -13.27 1.29 5.67
CA GLN A 136 -13.82 0.06 5.11
C GLN A 136 -13.47 -1.19 5.94
N GLY A 137 -12.81 -1.03 7.10
CA GLY A 137 -12.44 -2.13 7.99
C GLY A 137 -11.26 -2.97 7.49
N LYS A 138 -10.47 -2.46 6.55
CA LYS A 138 -9.30 -3.17 6.02
C LYS A 138 -8.08 -2.99 6.94
N THR A 139 -7.16 -3.93 6.87
CA THR A 139 -5.87 -3.86 7.55
C THR A 139 -4.84 -3.17 6.66
N ILE A 140 -4.07 -2.25 7.22
CA ILE A 140 -3.02 -1.53 6.50
C ILE A 140 -1.72 -1.67 7.28
N VAL A 141 -0.66 -2.12 6.61
CA VAL A 141 0.71 -2.14 7.12
C VAL A 141 1.55 -1.22 6.25
N VAL A 142 2.18 -0.23 6.85
CA VAL A 142 3.02 0.76 6.14
C VAL A 142 4.42 0.71 6.72
N ALA A 143 5.42 0.40 5.89
CA ALA A 143 6.82 0.68 6.21
C ALA A 143 7.13 2.11 5.76
N GLU A 144 7.57 2.99 6.67
CA GLU A 144 7.69 4.41 6.37
C GLU A 144 8.70 5.11 7.29
N HIS A 145 9.40 6.11 6.75
CA HIS A 145 10.26 7.02 7.51
C HIS A 145 9.56 8.33 7.88
N ARG A 146 8.58 8.76 7.09
CA ARG A 146 7.84 10.03 7.29
C ARG A 146 6.54 9.79 8.05
N LEU A 147 6.59 9.81 9.38
CA LEU A 147 5.44 9.44 10.21
C LEU A 147 4.36 10.53 10.34
N TYR A 148 4.67 11.78 10.02
CA TYR A 148 3.78 12.92 10.32
C TYR A 148 2.38 12.80 9.71
N TYR A 149 2.25 12.23 8.51
CA TYR A 149 0.96 12.09 7.83
C TYR A 149 0.17 10.86 8.30
N LEU A 150 0.83 9.93 9.01
CA LEU A 150 0.23 8.69 9.52
C LEU A 150 -0.26 8.82 10.97
N MET A 151 0.15 9.87 11.69
CA MET A 151 -0.07 9.99 13.14
C MET A 151 -1.54 10.02 13.59
N ASP A 152 -2.47 10.29 12.71
CA ASP A 152 -3.92 10.27 12.95
C ASP A 152 -4.65 9.17 12.17
N VAL A 153 -3.91 8.36 11.43
CA VAL A 153 -4.41 7.21 10.68
C VAL A 153 -4.00 5.90 11.37
N ALA A 154 -2.76 5.82 11.84
CA ALA A 154 -2.21 4.63 12.47
C ALA A 154 -2.92 4.33 13.80
N ASP A 155 -3.08 3.04 14.10
CA ASP A 155 -3.50 2.55 15.42
C ASP A 155 -2.30 2.10 16.24
N ARG A 156 -1.20 1.76 15.56
CA ARG A 156 0.00 1.20 16.16
C ARG A 156 1.25 1.62 15.39
N ILE A 157 2.32 1.93 16.11
CA ILE A 157 3.64 2.27 15.58
C ILE A 157 4.63 1.25 16.12
N VAL A 158 5.31 0.54 15.22
CA VAL A 158 6.36 -0.43 15.54
C VAL A 158 7.68 0.11 15.02
N TYR A 159 8.65 0.30 15.90
CA TYR A 159 9.99 0.74 15.54
C TYR A 159 10.94 -0.45 15.45
N LEU A 160 11.58 -0.57 14.30
CA LEU A 160 12.60 -1.59 14.04
C LEU A 160 13.98 -0.93 14.08
N ASP A 161 14.89 -1.51 14.85
CA ASP A 161 16.28 -1.10 14.91
C ASP A 161 17.19 -2.33 14.88
N ASN A 162 18.19 -2.32 14.00
CA ASN A 162 19.13 -3.43 13.81
C ASN A 162 18.45 -4.80 13.70
N GLY A 163 17.32 -4.88 13.00
CA GLY A 163 16.55 -6.12 12.76
C GLY A 163 15.70 -6.58 13.96
N HIS A 164 15.57 -5.79 15.02
CA HIS A 164 14.78 -6.07 16.21
C HIS A 164 13.66 -5.07 16.41
N ILE A 165 12.56 -5.49 17.06
CA ILE A 165 11.52 -4.58 17.52
C ILE A 165 12.05 -3.84 18.75
N ALA A 166 12.45 -2.58 18.55
CA ALA A 166 12.98 -1.70 19.60
C ALA A 166 11.89 -0.84 20.27
N GLY A 167 10.69 -0.78 19.66
CA GLY A 167 9.57 -0.05 20.24
C GLY A 167 8.23 -0.42 19.63
N ASN A 168 7.17 -0.19 20.41
CA ASN A 168 5.79 -0.49 20.02
C ASN A 168 4.85 0.40 20.84
N TRP A 169 4.14 1.30 20.16
CA TRP A 169 3.36 2.35 20.80
C TRP A 169 2.04 2.59 20.06
N THR A 170 1.06 3.15 20.77
CA THR A 170 -0.02 3.88 20.12
C THR A 170 0.50 5.25 19.63
N PRO A 171 -0.18 5.93 18.69
CA PRO A 171 0.20 7.30 18.29
C PRO A 171 0.27 8.28 19.47
N GLU A 172 -0.63 8.15 20.46
CA GLU A 172 -0.63 8.98 21.68
C GLU A 172 0.62 8.75 22.51
N GLN A 173 0.98 7.48 22.75
CA GLN A 173 2.18 7.11 23.48
C GLN A 173 3.44 7.60 22.74
N PHE A 174 3.47 7.47 21.40
CA PHE A 174 4.59 7.93 20.58
C PHE A 174 4.78 9.45 20.67
N ARG A 175 3.69 10.23 20.69
CA ARG A 175 3.75 11.69 20.87
C ARG A 175 4.35 12.11 22.22
N LEU A 176 4.21 11.28 23.25
CA LEU A 176 4.75 11.53 24.60
C LEU A 176 6.25 11.20 24.74
N LEU A 177 6.85 10.54 23.75
CA LEU A 177 8.29 10.31 23.75
C LEU A 177 9.05 11.64 23.70
N SER A 178 10.20 11.71 24.41
CA SER A 178 11.04 12.91 24.38
C SER A 178 11.53 13.21 22.96
N THR A 179 11.84 14.46 22.70
CA THR A 179 12.38 14.90 21.40
C THR A 179 13.68 14.17 21.08
N GLU A 180 14.57 13.99 22.06
CA GLU A 180 15.83 13.26 21.91
C GLU A 180 15.56 11.80 21.49
N LYS A 181 14.59 11.13 22.13
CA LYS A 181 14.22 9.76 21.78
C LYS A 181 13.69 9.67 20.34
N ARG A 182 12.83 10.60 19.93
CA ARG A 182 12.31 10.62 18.56
C ARG A 182 13.39 10.92 17.53
N GLN A 183 14.30 11.85 17.82
CA GLN A 183 15.45 12.16 16.96
C GLN A 183 16.45 11.01 16.83
N SER A 184 16.58 10.16 17.86
CA SER A 184 17.45 8.98 17.79
C SER A 184 16.88 7.86 16.92
N MET A 185 15.64 7.97 16.52
CA MET A 185 14.95 6.99 15.64
C MET A 185 14.92 7.40 14.17
N GLY A 186 15.39 8.60 13.82
CA GLY A 186 15.42 9.14 12.45
C GLY A 186 14.51 10.32 12.22
#